data_8a23ddce6376a3ea5083f36a178527e9
#
_entry.id   8a23ddce6376a3ea5083f36a178527e9
#
_cell.length_a   1.000
_cell.length_b   1.000
_cell.length_c   1.000
_cell.angle_alpha   90.00
_cell.angle_beta   90.00
_cell.angle_gamma   90.00
#
_symmetry.space_group_name_H-M   'P 1'
#
loop_
_entity.id
_entity.type
_entity.pdbx_description
1 polymer ?
#
loop_
_entity_poly.entity_id
_entity_poly.type
_entity_poly.pdbx_seq_one_letter_code
_entity_poly.pdbx_strand_id
1 'polypeptide(L)'
;LGLQLISGGNGLLDLLNLNQSTRLNLIRSFDPLADQCDVFFIDVPAGASDSSLSFVNASDKVLIVLVGEPTSFMDAYTMVKAAHVEGGVKDFSVVVNMAENEIQSKDTFQKFNKTASKFLDVKLRYVGYLPHSRALRSSIVKRKPLVVSDRKCRESLLFKSMSKELLSSPNNIASGITFFNKSAI
;
A
#
# COMPACT_ATOMS: atom_id res chain seq x y z
N LEU A 1 -11.02 -19.32 -3.97
CA LEU A 1 -9.81 -18.59 -3.53
C LEU A 1 -10.09 -17.56 -2.43
N GLY A 2 -11.36 -17.25 -2.14
CA GLY A 2 -11.72 -16.26 -1.13
C GLY A 2 -11.39 -14.81 -1.47
N LEU A 3 -10.93 -14.52 -2.70
CA LEU A 3 -10.67 -13.15 -3.17
C LEU A 3 -11.96 -12.57 -3.76
N GLN A 4 -12.34 -11.40 -3.25
CA GLN A 4 -13.41 -10.56 -3.80
C GLN A 4 -12.79 -9.28 -4.37
N LEU A 5 -13.36 -8.75 -5.43
CA LEU A 5 -12.90 -7.53 -6.09
C LEU A 5 -14.04 -6.51 -6.16
N ILE A 6 -13.79 -5.32 -5.65
CA ILE A 6 -14.65 -4.16 -5.85
C ILE A 6 -13.97 -3.29 -6.90
N SER A 7 -14.59 -3.17 -8.05
CA SER A 7 -14.06 -2.32 -9.12
C SER A 7 -14.42 -0.87 -8.86
N GLY A 8 -13.42 0.02 -8.93
CA GLY A 8 -13.63 1.47 -8.84
C GLY A 8 -14.39 2.08 -10.03
N GLY A 9 -14.65 1.28 -11.10
CA GLY A 9 -15.36 1.72 -12.29
C GLY A 9 -14.58 2.73 -13.17
N ASN A 10 -15.08 2.98 -14.37
CA ASN A 10 -14.51 3.96 -15.30
C ASN A 10 -14.92 5.42 -14.97
N GLY A 11 -15.74 5.63 -13.93
CA GLY A 11 -16.20 6.94 -13.45
C GLY A 11 -15.37 7.56 -12.34
N LEU A 12 -14.14 7.07 -12.11
CA LEU A 12 -13.27 7.52 -11.03
C LEU A 12 -12.84 8.99 -11.11
N LEU A 13 -12.99 9.65 -12.23
CA LEU A 13 -12.79 11.10 -12.32
C LEU A 13 -13.70 11.86 -11.34
N ASP A 14 -14.91 11.34 -11.09
CA ASP A 14 -15.82 11.92 -10.11
C ASP A 14 -15.36 11.64 -8.67
N LEU A 15 -14.72 10.48 -8.41
CA LEU A 15 -14.16 10.16 -7.10
C LEU A 15 -12.93 11.01 -6.72
N LEU A 16 -12.18 11.48 -7.71
CA LEU A 16 -11.03 12.36 -7.49
C LEU A 16 -11.47 13.78 -7.05
N ASN A 17 -12.69 14.17 -7.40
CA ASN A 17 -13.27 15.50 -7.10
C ASN A 17 -14.31 15.47 -5.97
N LEU A 18 -14.43 14.36 -5.24
CA LEU A 18 -15.36 14.29 -4.11
C LEU A 18 -14.99 15.29 -3.02
N ASN A 19 -16.00 15.99 -2.50
CA ASN A 19 -15.83 16.78 -1.30
C ASN A 19 -15.54 15.86 -0.08
N GLN A 20 -15.04 16.43 0.99
CA GLN A 20 -14.62 15.69 2.18
C GLN A 20 -15.76 14.81 2.75
N SER A 21 -16.99 15.33 2.83
CA SER A 21 -18.12 14.58 3.39
C SER A 21 -18.47 13.34 2.56
N THR A 22 -18.41 13.45 1.24
CA THR A 22 -18.67 12.31 0.34
C THR A 22 -17.57 11.25 0.43
N ARG A 23 -16.30 11.66 0.57
CA ARG A 23 -15.18 10.72 0.82
C ARG A 23 -15.37 9.95 2.12
N LEU A 24 -15.78 10.63 3.19
CA LEU A 24 -16.04 10.01 4.48
C LEU A 24 -17.22 9.01 4.41
N ASN A 25 -18.29 9.38 3.72
CA ASN A 25 -19.42 8.47 3.49
C ASN A 25 -19.02 7.24 2.68
N LEU A 26 -18.13 7.41 1.69
CA LEU A 26 -17.59 6.29 0.93
C LEU A 26 -16.78 5.34 1.83
N ILE A 27 -15.89 5.86 2.68
CA ILE A 27 -15.13 5.04 3.64
C ILE A 27 -16.08 4.25 4.54
N ARG A 28 -17.11 4.88 5.08
CA ARG A 28 -18.12 4.22 5.94
C ARG A 28 -18.96 3.18 5.18
N SER A 29 -19.16 3.35 3.87
CA SER A 29 -19.94 2.39 3.07
C SER A 29 -19.30 1.00 3.02
N PHE A 30 -18.03 0.88 3.40
CA PHE A 30 -17.33 -0.41 3.52
C PHE A 30 -17.50 -1.09 4.88
N ASP A 31 -18.05 -0.41 5.90
CA ASP A 31 -18.23 -0.98 7.25
C ASP A 31 -18.96 -2.33 7.26
N PRO A 32 -20.00 -2.59 6.42
CA PRO A 32 -20.66 -3.90 6.36
C PRO A 32 -19.75 -5.05 5.91
N LEU A 33 -18.57 -4.76 5.36
CA LEU A 33 -17.60 -5.79 4.94
C LEU A 33 -16.66 -6.23 6.08
N ALA A 34 -16.69 -5.57 7.24
CA ALA A 34 -15.79 -5.84 8.37
C ALA A 34 -15.78 -7.31 8.80
N ASP A 35 -16.96 -7.95 8.81
CA ASP A 35 -17.11 -9.35 9.21
C ASP A 35 -17.05 -10.33 8.02
N GLN A 36 -16.81 -9.82 6.80
CA GLN A 36 -16.83 -10.61 5.57
C GLN A 36 -15.42 -10.83 4.97
N CYS A 37 -14.42 -10.11 5.44
CA CYS A 37 -13.06 -10.22 4.94
C CYS A 37 -12.02 -10.13 6.06
N ASP A 38 -10.96 -10.93 5.95
CA ASP A 38 -9.83 -10.88 6.88
C ASP A 38 -8.88 -9.71 6.59
N VAL A 39 -8.79 -9.31 5.32
CA VAL A 39 -7.91 -8.24 4.84
C VAL A 39 -8.60 -7.48 3.69
N PHE A 40 -8.63 -6.17 3.81
CA PHE A 40 -9.15 -5.27 2.79
C PHE A 40 -7.98 -4.47 2.17
N PHE A 41 -7.71 -4.70 0.89
CA PHE A 41 -6.68 -3.96 0.16
C PHE A 41 -7.29 -2.84 -0.66
N ILE A 42 -6.70 -1.66 -0.56
CA ILE A 42 -7.08 -0.49 -1.36
C ILE A 42 -5.91 -0.16 -2.27
N ASP A 43 -6.12 -0.27 -3.57
CA ASP A 43 -5.15 0.15 -4.59
C ASP A 43 -5.31 1.66 -4.82
N VAL A 44 -4.31 2.40 -4.35
CA VAL A 44 -4.32 3.87 -4.37
C VAL A 44 -3.41 4.36 -5.49
N PRO A 45 -3.86 5.27 -6.35
CA PRO A 45 -3.01 5.85 -7.40
C PRO A 45 -1.76 6.52 -6.84
N ALA A 46 -0.69 6.56 -7.65
CA ALA A 46 0.51 7.33 -7.32
C ALA A 46 0.19 8.83 -7.17
N GLY A 47 0.93 9.49 -6.27
CA GLY A 47 0.72 10.90 -5.95
C GLY A 47 -0.18 11.12 -4.73
N ALA A 48 0.04 12.25 -4.04
CA ALA A 48 -0.65 12.61 -2.80
C ALA A 48 -1.88 13.50 -3.06
N SER A 49 -2.84 13.02 -3.86
CA SER A 49 -4.13 13.72 -4.00
C SER A 49 -4.95 13.60 -2.72
N ASP A 50 -5.86 14.55 -2.48
CA ASP A 50 -6.76 14.52 -1.31
C ASP A 50 -7.55 13.21 -1.22
N SER A 51 -7.94 12.63 -2.36
CA SER A 51 -8.64 11.34 -2.40
C SER A 51 -7.73 10.22 -1.97
N SER A 52 -6.50 10.15 -2.51
CA SER A 52 -5.48 9.17 -2.12
C SER A 52 -5.18 9.25 -0.63
N LEU A 53 -4.96 10.46 -0.11
CA LEU A 53 -4.66 10.70 1.30
C LEU A 53 -5.81 10.31 2.22
N SER A 54 -7.06 10.54 1.80
CA SER A 54 -8.23 10.13 2.60
C SER A 54 -8.26 8.62 2.83
N PHE A 55 -7.96 7.81 1.81
CA PHE A 55 -7.90 6.36 1.94
C PHE A 55 -6.68 5.89 2.72
N VAL A 56 -5.51 6.49 2.47
CA VAL A 56 -4.27 6.18 3.20
C VAL A 56 -4.44 6.46 4.69
N ASN A 57 -4.97 7.63 5.05
CA ASN A 57 -5.14 8.03 6.43
C ASN A 57 -6.22 7.21 7.18
N ALA A 58 -7.18 6.64 6.46
CA ALA A 58 -8.21 5.77 7.01
C ALA A 58 -7.77 4.30 7.14
N SER A 59 -6.58 3.94 6.66
CA SER A 59 -6.09 2.56 6.62
C SER A 59 -5.24 2.22 7.86
N ASP A 60 -5.42 1.01 8.39
CA ASP A 60 -4.62 0.50 9.52
C ASP A 60 -3.14 0.34 9.16
N LYS A 61 -2.86 -0.01 7.91
CA LYS A 61 -1.50 -0.25 7.41
C LYS A 61 -1.30 0.43 6.06
N VAL A 62 -0.14 1.04 5.88
CA VAL A 62 0.24 1.68 4.62
C VAL A 62 1.44 0.94 4.03
N LEU A 63 1.27 0.44 2.81
CA LEU A 63 2.33 -0.21 2.04
C LEU A 63 2.77 0.70 0.89
N ILE A 64 3.99 1.19 0.97
CA ILE A 64 4.65 1.95 -0.08
C ILE A 64 5.35 0.98 -1.04
N VAL A 65 5.05 1.09 -2.32
CA VAL A 65 5.74 0.37 -3.40
C VAL A 65 6.79 1.28 -4.01
N LEU A 66 8.05 0.99 -3.75
CA LEU A 66 9.20 1.79 -4.18
C LEU A 66 9.91 1.10 -5.34
N VAL A 67 10.23 1.84 -6.38
CA VAL A 67 11.15 1.43 -7.45
C VAL A 67 12.43 2.24 -7.32
N GLY A 68 13.59 1.68 -7.73
CA GLY A 68 14.89 2.33 -7.60
C GLY A 68 15.13 3.53 -8.52
N GLU A 69 14.08 4.22 -8.96
CA GLU A 69 14.13 5.37 -9.86
C GLU A 69 13.86 6.67 -9.09
N PRO A 70 14.49 7.81 -9.48
CA PRO A 70 14.33 9.09 -8.78
C PRO A 70 12.88 9.56 -8.68
N THR A 71 12.07 9.38 -9.72
CA THR A 71 10.66 9.74 -9.75
C THR A 71 9.85 8.96 -8.71
N SER A 72 10.07 7.64 -8.62
CA SER A 72 9.42 6.79 -7.61
C SER A 72 9.80 7.19 -6.18
N PHE A 73 11.06 7.61 -5.95
CA PHE A 73 11.47 8.15 -4.66
C PHE A 73 10.71 9.42 -4.29
N MET A 74 10.57 10.33 -5.23
CA MET A 74 9.86 11.61 -5.00
C MET A 74 8.38 11.38 -4.71
N ASP A 75 7.73 10.50 -5.48
CA ASP A 75 6.32 10.16 -5.29
C ASP A 75 6.09 9.48 -3.94
N ALA A 76 6.93 8.50 -3.60
CA ALA A 76 6.87 7.81 -2.32
C ALA A 76 7.12 8.77 -1.14
N TYR A 77 8.12 9.66 -1.25
CA TYR A 77 8.40 10.66 -0.22
C TYR A 77 7.25 11.65 -0.05
N THR A 78 6.68 12.12 -1.16
CA THR A 78 5.53 13.03 -1.14
C THR A 78 4.33 12.39 -0.46
N MET A 79 4.02 11.13 -0.76
CA MET A 79 2.95 10.37 -0.11
C MET A 79 3.21 10.20 1.39
N VAL A 80 4.41 9.75 1.78
CA VAL A 80 4.78 9.57 3.20
C VAL A 80 4.68 10.89 3.96
N LYS A 81 5.21 11.98 3.38
CA LYS A 81 5.16 13.31 3.98
C LYS A 81 3.73 13.79 4.17
N ALA A 82 2.90 13.71 3.14
CA ALA A 82 1.52 14.19 3.19
C ALA A 82 0.69 13.36 4.18
N ALA A 83 0.78 12.02 4.15
CA ALA A 83 0.09 11.15 5.09
C ALA A 83 0.54 11.39 6.55
N HIS A 84 1.84 11.68 6.76
CA HIS A 84 2.34 12.01 8.09
C HIS A 84 1.84 13.38 8.58
N VAL A 85 1.98 14.41 7.75
CA VAL A 85 1.65 15.80 8.16
C VAL A 85 0.15 16.00 8.31
N GLU A 86 -0.66 15.46 7.39
CA GLU A 86 -2.11 15.68 7.38
C GLU A 86 -2.88 14.59 8.15
N GLY A 87 -2.42 13.32 8.10
CA GLY A 87 -3.09 12.18 8.71
C GLY A 87 -2.48 11.68 10.02
N GLY A 88 -1.29 12.17 10.39
CA GLY A 88 -0.58 11.70 11.58
C GLY A 88 -0.01 10.28 11.45
N VAL A 89 0.02 9.72 10.24
CA VAL A 89 0.55 8.38 9.97
C VAL A 89 2.03 8.34 10.29
N LYS A 90 2.47 7.37 11.11
CA LYS A 90 3.87 7.25 11.55
C LYS A 90 4.56 5.99 11.08
N ASP A 91 3.82 4.91 10.87
CA ASP A 91 4.37 3.61 10.50
C ASP A 91 4.02 3.27 9.05
N PHE A 92 5.06 3.04 8.23
CA PHE A 92 4.92 2.67 6.83
C PHE A 92 5.69 1.39 6.54
N SER A 93 5.07 0.45 5.87
CA SER A 93 5.72 -0.70 5.28
C SER A 93 6.22 -0.35 3.88
N VAL A 94 7.42 -0.80 3.51
CA VAL A 94 8.02 -0.50 2.20
C VAL A 94 8.44 -1.79 1.52
N VAL A 95 7.96 -1.99 0.31
CA VAL A 95 8.44 -3.02 -0.61
C VAL A 95 9.21 -2.38 -1.76
N VAL A 96 10.35 -2.98 -2.11
CA VAL A 96 11.11 -2.54 -3.29
C VAL A 96 10.76 -3.43 -4.47
N ASN A 97 10.15 -2.85 -5.48
CA ASN A 97 9.77 -3.55 -6.70
C ASN A 97 10.83 -3.35 -7.80
N MET A 98 10.89 -4.29 -8.75
CA MET A 98 11.82 -4.28 -9.87
C MET A 98 13.30 -4.21 -9.47
N ALA A 99 13.66 -4.75 -8.32
CA ALA A 99 15.03 -4.82 -7.87
C ALA A 99 15.84 -5.86 -8.65
N GLU A 100 17.13 -5.63 -8.84
CA GLU A 100 18.03 -6.61 -9.45
C GLU A 100 18.22 -7.83 -8.53
N ASN A 101 18.38 -7.55 -7.23
CA ASN A 101 18.58 -8.57 -6.20
C ASN A 101 18.25 -8.00 -4.81
N GLU A 102 18.37 -8.83 -3.79
CA GLU A 102 18.06 -8.45 -2.41
C GLU A 102 19.01 -7.37 -1.87
N ILE A 103 20.29 -7.41 -2.22
CA ILE A 103 21.28 -6.45 -1.74
C ILE A 103 20.93 -5.06 -2.28
N GLN A 104 20.70 -4.95 -3.57
CA GLN A 104 20.31 -3.69 -4.22
C GLN A 104 18.98 -3.16 -3.67
N SER A 105 18.01 -4.04 -3.40
CA SER A 105 16.74 -3.64 -2.81
C SER A 105 16.88 -3.06 -1.41
N LYS A 106 17.73 -3.67 -0.57
CA LYS A 106 18.04 -3.15 0.78
C LYS A 106 18.77 -1.81 0.72
N ASP A 107 19.71 -1.64 -0.20
CA ASP A 107 20.39 -0.35 -0.43
C ASP A 107 19.39 0.75 -0.86
N THR A 108 18.50 0.43 -1.79
CA THR A 108 17.42 1.32 -2.22
C THR A 108 16.53 1.73 -1.04
N PHE A 109 16.08 0.77 -0.24
CA PHE A 109 15.31 1.05 0.96
C PHE A 109 16.07 1.92 1.96
N GLN A 110 17.34 1.63 2.22
CA GLN A 110 18.16 2.39 3.18
C GLN A 110 18.32 3.86 2.75
N LYS A 111 18.55 4.12 1.46
CA LYS A 111 18.61 5.47 0.90
C LYS A 111 17.29 6.21 1.11
N PHE A 112 16.17 5.55 0.83
CA PHE A 112 14.85 6.11 1.04
C PHE A 112 14.58 6.38 2.53
N ASN A 113 14.83 5.41 3.39
CA ASN A 113 14.67 5.54 4.83
C ASN A 113 15.50 6.69 5.42
N LYS A 114 16.78 6.79 5.03
CA LYS A 114 17.67 7.87 5.48
C LYS A 114 17.13 9.25 5.07
N THR A 115 16.59 9.37 3.86
CA THR A 115 16.02 10.64 3.37
C THR A 115 14.75 10.99 4.13
N ALA A 116 13.83 10.05 4.29
CA ALA A 116 12.56 10.29 4.98
C ALA A 116 12.79 10.61 6.46
N SER A 117 13.58 9.81 7.18
CA SER A 117 13.83 9.98 8.62
C SER A 117 14.63 11.24 8.96
N LYS A 118 15.29 11.86 7.98
CA LYS A 118 15.99 13.14 8.19
C LYS A 118 15.02 14.30 8.41
N PHE A 119 13.83 14.23 7.81
CA PHE A 119 12.90 15.35 7.77
C PHE A 119 11.55 15.05 8.41
N LEU A 120 11.23 13.77 8.64
CA LEU A 120 9.93 13.32 9.13
C LEU A 120 10.11 12.39 10.33
N ASP A 121 9.23 12.54 11.33
CA ASP A 121 9.14 11.61 12.47
C ASP A 121 8.31 10.39 12.10
N VAL A 122 8.86 9.57 11.20
CA VAL A 122 8.21 8.37 10.67
C VAL A 122 9.11 7.13 10.82
N LYS A 123 8.48 5.97 10.91
CA LYS A 123 9.15 4.68 10.91
C LYS A 123 8.86 3.97 9.60
N LEU A 124 9.90 3.71 8.83
CA LEU A 124 9.82 2.93 7.60
C LEU A 124 10.32 1.51 7.88
N ARG A 125 9.52 0.52 7.52
CA ARG A 125 9.82 -0.91 7.70
C ARG A 125 9.97 -1.59 6.35
N TYR A 126 11.13 -2.15 6.10
CA TYR A 126 11.35 -2.99 4.92
C TYR A 126 10.59 -4.31 5.06
N VAL A 127 9.67 -4.61 4.14
CA VAL A 127 8.88 -5.84 4.16
C VAL A 127 9.31 -6.84 3.09
N GLY A 128 10.19 -6.45 2.17
CA GLY A 128 10.73 -7.33 1.15
C GLY A 128 10.90 -6.67 -0.20
N TYR A 129 11.10 -7.49 -1.22
CA TYR A 129 11.30 -7.01 -2.59
C TYR A 129 10.71 -7.98 -3.62
N LEU A 130 10.49 -7.45 -4.82
CA LEU A 130 10.23 -8.25 -6.02
C LEU A 130 11.31 -7.97 -7.05
N PRO A 131 11.92 -9.01 -7.63
CA PRO A 131 12.91 -8.83 -8.68
C PRO A 131 12.25 -8.43 -9.99
N HIS A 132 13.04 -7.86 -10.89
CA HIS A 132 12.63 -7.74 -12.29
C HIS A 132 12.46 -9.16 -12.87
N SER A 133 11.22 -9.60 -13.09
CA SER A 133 10.91 -10.99 -13.40
C SER A 133 10.08 -11.14 -14.68
N ARG A 134 10.58 -11.99 -15.58
CA ARG A 134 9.82 -12.41 -16.77
C ARG A 134 8.58 -13.23 -16.40
N ALA A 135 8.64 -14.00 -15.32
CA ALA A 135 7.52 -14.80 -14.84
C ALA A 135 6.36 -13.91 -14.36
N LEU A 136 6.65 -12.84 -13.59
CA LEU A 136 5.65 -11.86 -13.20
C LEU A 136 5.04 -11.17 -14.41
N ARG A 137 5.87 -10.67 -15.34
CA ARG A 137 5.38 -10.03 -16.56
C ARG A 137 4.49 -10.97 -17.38
N SER A 138 4.89 -12.24 -17.54
CA SER A 138 4.10 -13.25 -18.24
C SER A 138 2.75 -13.50 -17.54
N SER A 139 2.72 -13.52 -16.20
CA SER A 139 1.49 -13.74 -15.45
C SER A 139 0.48 -12.59 -15.65
N ILE A 140 0.96 -11.35 -15.73
CA ILE A 140 0.12 -10.17 -16.02
C ILE A 140 -0.47 -10.29 -17.43
N VAL A 141 0.36 -10.56 -18.43
CA VAL A 141 -0.11 -10.74 -19.82
C VAL A 141 -1.13 -11.87 -19.95
N LYS A 142 -0.91 -12.97 -19.24
CA LYS A 142 -1.83 -14.13 -19.21
C LYS A 142 -3.06 -13.90 -18.32
N ARG A 143 -3.14 -12.79 -17.60
CA ARG A 143 -4.21 -12.50 -16.62
C ARG A 143 -4.39 -13.61 -15.59
N LYS A 144 -3.30 -14.29 -15.23
CA LYS A 144 -3.32 -15.38 -14.26
C LYS A 144 -2.27 -15.13 -13.19
N PRO A 145 -2.68 -14.87 -11.93
CA PRO A 145 -1.74 -14.55 -10.85
C PRO A 145 -0.69 -15.66 -10.68
N LEU A 146 0.58 -15.25 -10.58
CA LEU A 146 1.70 -16.18 -10.45
C LEU A 146 1.59 -17.04 -9.19
N VAL A 147 1.17 -16.44 -8.09
CA VAL A 147 0.95 -17.13 -6.80
C VAL A 147 -0.11 -18.24 -6.84
N VAL A 148 -0.95 -18.25 -7.88
CA VAL A 148 -1.94 -19.30 -8.14
C VAL A 148 -1.41 -20.33 -9.10
N SER A 149 -0.72 -19.88 -10.16
CA SER A 149 -0.25 -20.75 -11.25
C SER A 149 1.05 -21.49 -10.92
N ASP A 150 1.94 -20.87 -10.14
CA ASP A 150 3.20 -21.48 -9.69
C ASP A 150 3.52 -21.02 -8.23
N ARG A 151 2.99 -21.76 -7.27
CA ARG A 151 3.14 -21.47 -5.85
C ARG A 151 4.56 -21.66 -5.32
N LYS A 152 5.42 -22.38 -6.03
CA LYS A 152 6.75 -22.75 -5.59
C LYS A 152 7.85 -21.91 -6.24
N CYS A 153 7.53 -21.09 -7.22
CA CYS A 153 8.52 -20.22 -7.82
C CYS A 153 9.02 -19.16 -6.81
N ARG A 154 10.19 -18.63 -7.10
CA ARG A 154 10.87 -17.63 -6.24
C ARG A 154 9.96 -16.45 -5.90
N GLU A 155 9.30 -15.88 -6.88
CA GLU A 155 8.44 -14.70 -6.70
C GLU A 155 7.23 -15.00 -5.84
N SER A 156 6.62 -16.17 -5.98
CA SER A 156 5.50 -16.60 -5.13
C SER A 156 5.92 -16.77 -3.67
N LEU A 157 7.15 -17.26 -3.43
CA LEU A 157 7.71 -17.35 -2.08
C LEU A 157 8.04 -15.97 -1.49
N LEU A 158 8.51 -15.03 -2.32
CA LEU A 158 8.72 -13.63 -1.91
C LEU A 158 7.39 -12.96 -1.53
N PHE A 159 6.33 -13.12 -2.32
CA PHE A 159 4.99 -12.63 -1.95
C PHE A 159 4.52 -13.21 -0.62
N LYS A 160 4.71 -14.50 -0.40
CA LYS A 160 4.34 -15.16 0.87
C LYS A 160 5.13 -14.62 2.06
N SER A 161 6.42 -14.33 1.88
CA SER A 161 7.24 -13.70 2.93
C SER A 161 6.78 -12.29 3.22
N MET A 162 6.60 -11.47 2.17
CA MET A 162 6.15 -10.08 2.31
C MET A 162 4.78 -9.99 2.98
N SER A 163 3.84 -10.88 2.64
CA SER A 163 2.51 -10.87 3.27
C SER A 163 2.59 -11.14 4.77
N LYS A 164 3.47 -12.05 5.22
CA LYS A 164 3.68 -12.31 6.65
C LYS A 164 4.24 -11.07 7.37
N GLU A 165 5.28 -10.46 6.79
CA GLU A 165 5.88 -9.23 7.34
C GLU A 165 4.87 -8.08 7.41
N LEU A 166 4.09 -7.88 6.35
CA LEU A 166 3.05 -6.84 6.31
C LEU A 166 1.95 -7.09 7.36
N LEU A 167 1.46 -8.32 7.49
CA LEU A 167 0.42 -8.65 8.46
C LEU A 167 0.91 -8.51 9.90
N SER A 168 2.19 -8.81 10.17
CA SER A 168 2.80 -8.65 11.50
C SER A 168 3.21 -7.20 11.83
N SER A 169 3.22 -6.28 10.86
CA SER A 169 3.56 -4.89 11.12
C SER A 169 2.52 -4.22 12.03
N PRO A 170 2.90 -3.20 12.82
CA PRO A 170 1.95 -2.49 13.67
C PRO A 170 0.88 -1.77 12.85
N ASN A 171 -0.28 -1.59 13.45
CA ASN A 171 -1.32 -0.75 12.89
C ASN A 171 -1.02 0.71 13.21
N ASN A 172 -1.36 1.60 12.30
CA ASN A 172 -1.38 3.02 12.58
C ASN A 172 -2.54 3.35 13.52
N ILE A 173 -2.30 4.28 14.43
CA ILE A 173 -3.34 4.85 15.29
C ILE A 173 -3.88 6.06 14.52
N ALA A 174 -5.03 5.90 13.89
CA ALA A 174 -5.63 6.98 13.13
C ALA A 174 -6.16 8.08 14.07
N SER A 175 -5.95 9.33 13.70
CA SER A 175 -6.52 10.49 14.38
C SER A 175 -7.91 10.90 13.86
N GLY A 176 -8.54 10.05 13.02
CA GLY A 176 -9.78 10.38 12.33
C GLY A 176 -10.64 9.16 12.01
N ILE A 177 -11.40 9.25 10.92
CA ILE A 177 -12.24 8.14 10.43
C ILE A 177 -11.35 7.07 9.83
N THR A 178 -11.57 5.83 10.26
CA THR A 178 -10.90 4.63 9.77
C THR A 178 -11.88 3.71 9.07
N PHE A 179 -11.35 2.85 8.20
CA PHE A 179 -12.11 1.69 7.72
C PHE A 179 -12.44 0.78 8.89
N PHE A 180 -13.64 0.23 8.90
CA PHE A 180 -14.08 -0.76 9.90
C PHE A 180 -13.93 -0.26 11.34
N ASN A 181 -14.36 0.96 11.59
CA ASN A 181 -14.25 1.56 12.92
C ASN A 181 -15.08 0.78 13.95
N LYS A 182 -14.40 -0.03 14.77
CA LYS A 182 -15.01 -0.83 15.84
C LYS A 182 -15.50 0.00 17.04
N SER A 183 -15.32 1.32 17.03
CA SER A 183 -15.65 2.20 18.15
C SER A 183 -17.07 2.78 18.12
N ALA A 184 -17.95 2.25 17.26
CA ALA A 184 -19.33 2.74 17.11
C ALA A 184 -20.38 1.67 17.50
N ILE A 185 -20.09 0.85 18.55
CA ILE A 185 -21.09 0.02 19.25
C ILE A 185 -21.06 0.37 20.71
#